data_0c90bbc85314e343657c87d9688eeac9
#
_entry.id   0c90bbc85314e343657c87d9688eeac9
#
_cell.length_a   1.000
_cell.length_b   1.000
_cell.length_c   1.000
_cell.angle_alpha   90.00
_cell.angle_beta   90.00
_cell.angle_gamma   90.00
#
_symmetry.space_group_name_H-M   'P 1'
#
loop_
_entity.id
_entity.type
_entity.pdbx_description
1 polymer ?
#
loop_
_entity_poly.entity_id
_entity_poly.type
_entity_poly.pdbx_seq_one_letter_code
_entity_poly.pdbx_strand_id
1 'polypeptide(L)'
;MRIIALVGPSGTGKSHRALLVAHEYGAEVLIDDGLLIRDHNILAGISAKKQTTAIGAIKTALFTDPEHAKQVKEELERIAPRCILVLGTSKEMVDRITVRLGLSQPEKYLNIEDVATPAEINKAK
;
A
#
# COMPACT_ATOMS: atom_id res chain seq x y z
N MET A 1 12.65 -9.35 -3.67
CA MET A 1 11.66 -8.47 -3.02
C MET A 1 10.26 -9.01 -3.33
N ARG A 2 9.59 -9.52 -2.32
CA ARG A 2 8.23 -10.06 -2.48
C ARG A 2 7.22 -8.95 -2.41
N ILE A 3 6.19 -9.01 -3.24
CA ILE A 3 5.12 -8.01 -3.26
C ILE A 3 3.80 -8.71 -2.93
N ILE A 4 3.13 -8.22 -1.90
CA ILE A 4 1.80 -8.67 -1.49
C ILE A 4 0.85 -7.49 -1.66
N ALA A 5 -0.31 -7.71 -2.22
CA ALA A 5 -1.32 -6.67 -2.42
C ALA A 5 -2.49 -6.85 -1.45
N LEU A 6 -2.93 -5.75 -0.87
CA LEU A 6 -4.16 -5.73 -0.07
C LEU A 6 -5.15 -4.78 -0.76
N VAL A 7 -6.27 -5.31 -1.21
CA VAL A 7 -7.24 -4.61 -2.04
C VAL A 7 -8.56 -4.46 -1.29
N GLY A 8 -9.12 -3.26 -1.32
CA GLY A 8 -10.43 -3.02 -0.74
C GLY A 8 -10.87 -1.57 -0.90
N PRO A 9 -12.18 -1.31 -0.81
CA PRO A 9 -12.70 0.06 -0.94
C PRO A 9 -12.14 0.99 0.12
N SER A 10 -12.10 2.29 -0.18
CA SER A 10 -11.71 3.32 0.77
C SER A 10 -12.69 3.34 1.96
N GLY A 11 -12.19 3.67 3.13
CA GLY A 11 -13.04 3.80 4.32
C GLY A 11 -13.41 2.48 4.99
N THR A 12 -12.77 1.36 4.61
CA THR A 12 -13.07 0.04 5.19
C THR A 12 -12.10 -0.39 6.30
N GLY A 13 -11.29 0.54 6.82
CA GLY A 13 -10.29 0.21 7.84
C GLY A 13 -9.08 -0.53 7.28
N LYS A 14 -8.78 -0.32 6.00
CA LYS A 14 -7.70 -0.99 5.30
C LYS A 14 -6.34 -0.79 5.96
N SER A 15 -6.05 0.45 6.41
CA SER A 15 -4.78 0.76 7.06
C SER A 15 -4.58 -0.03 8.36
N HIS A 16 -5.65 -0.23 9.12
CA HIS A 16 -5.59 -1.02 10.36
C HIS A 16 -5.33 -2.50 10.06
N ARG A 17 -6.06 -3.04 9.09
CA ARG A 17 -5.90 -4.44 8.68
C ARG A 17 -4.56 -4.68 8.01
N ALA A 18 -4.01 -3.67 7.37
CA ALA A 18 -2.70 -3.76 6.72
C ALA A 18 -1.59 -4.14 7.69
N LEU A 19 -1.64 -3.66 8.93
CA LEU A 19 -0.65 -3.98 9.95
C LEU A 19 -0.66 -5.48 10.28
N LEU A 20 -1.85 -6.07 10.36
CA LEU A 20 -2.00 -7.51 10.61
C LEU A 20 -1.47 -8.32 9.44
N VAL A 21 -1.80 -7.92 8.22
CA VAL A 21 -1.34 -8.59 7.00
C VAL A 21 0.17 -8.46 6.88
N ALA A 22 0.72 -7.28 7.12
CA ALA A 22 2.16 -7.06 7.07
C ALA A 22 2.90 -7.97 8.04
N HIS A 23 2.39 -8.09 9.25
CA HIS A 23 2.98 -8.99 10.25
C HIS A 23 2.91 -10.45 9.79
N GLU A 24 1.76 -10.88 9.29
CA GLU A 24 1.55 -12.26 8.85
C GLU A 24 2.48 -12.66 7.70
N TYR A 25 2.68 -11.77 6.73
CA TYR A 25 3.50 -12.05 5.56
C TYR A 25 4.94 -11.58 5.68
N GLY A 26 5.30 -10.95 6.79
CA GLY A 26 6.64 -10.43 6.99
C GLY A 26 6.97 -9.22 6.14
N ALA A 27 5.97 -8.40 5.80
CA ALA A 27 6.19 -7.17 5.05
C ALA A 27 6.87 -6.13 5.95
N GLU A 28 8.01 -5.64 5.51
CA GLU A 28 8.80 -4.66 6.26
C GLU A 28 8.32 -3.23 6.03
N VAL A 29 7.73 -2.97 4.88
CA VAL A 29 7.23 -1.65 4.51
C VAL A 29 5.88 -1.77 3.83
N LEU A 30 5.11 -0.67 3.88
CA LEU A 30 3.81 -0.55 3.24
C LEU A 30 3.83 0.60 2.24
N ILE A 31 3.07 0.45 1.15
CA ILE A 31 2.82 1.54 0.21
C ILE A 31 1.32 1.81 0.27
N ASP A 32 0.95 3.01 0.71
CA ASP A 32 -0.44 3.41 0.94
C ASP A 32 -0.62 4.90 0.64
N ASP A 33 -1.61 5.24 -0.19
CA ASP A 33 -1.96 6.63 -0.52
C ASP A 33 -0.78 7.50 -0.96
N GLY A 34 0.14 6.94 -1.74
CA GLY A 34 1.31 7.68 -2.23
C GLY A 34 2.48 7.71 -1.26
N LEU A 35 2.36 7.06 -0.12
CA LEU A 35 3.38 7.05 0.92
C LEU A 35 4.08 5.70 1.05
N LEU A 36 5.36 5.76 1.39
CA LEU A 36 6.13 4.60 1.82
C LEU A 36 6.24 4.65 3.34
N ILE A 37 5.73 3.65 4.02
CA ILE A 37 5.57 3.63 5.48
C ILE A 37 6.30 2.43 6.10
N ARG A 38 6.98 2.67 7.22
CA ARG A 38 7.62 1.61 8.00
C ARG A 38 7.44 1.94 9.49
N ASP A 39 6.90 0.97 10.24
CA ASP A 39 6.70 1.12 11.70
C ASP A 39 5.97 2.42 12.07
N HIS A 40 4.89 2.74 11.35
CA HIS A 40 4.09 3.96 11.49
C HIS A 40 4.80 5.26 11.10
N ASN A 41 6.03 5.17 10.59
CA ASN A 41 6.78 6.33 10.13
C ASN A 41 6.73 6.45 8.61
N ILE A 42 6.51 7.66 8.13
CA ILE A 42 6.56 7.95 6.71
C ILE A 42 8.02 8.11 6.30
N LEU A 43 8.48 7.24 5.41
CA LEU A 43 9.88 7.28 4.93
C LEU A 43 10.03 8.13 3.68
N ALA A 44 9.03 8.16 2.82
CA ALA A 44 9.06 8.90 1.56
C ALA A 44 7.66 9.03 1.00
N GLY A 45 7.50 9.90 0.01
CA GLY A 45 6.25 10.04 -0.72
C GLY A 45 5.44 11.26 -0.35
N ILE A 46 4.31 11.39 -1.03
CA ILE A 46 3.36 12.49 -0.87
C ILE A 46 2.00 11.87 -0.60
N SER A 47 1.30 12.37 0.42
CA SER A 47 0.00 11.82 0.79
C SER A 47 -1.11 12.25 -0.19
N ALA A 48 -1.84 11.27 -0.72
CA ALA A 48 -3.02 11.54 -1.53
C ALA A 48 -4.10 12.26 -0.74
N LYS A 49 -4.18 12.04 0.56
CA LYS A 49 -5.16 12.68 1.44
C LYS A 49 -4.95 14.18 1.60
N LYS A 50 -3.76 14.68 1.29
CA LYS A 50 -3.44 16.10 1.36
C LYS A 50 -3.75 16.85 0.06
N GLN A 51 -4.18 16.15 -0.98
CA GLN A 51 -4.54 16.79 -2.24
C GLN A 51 -5.88 17.49 -2.12
N THR A 52 -6.01 18.63 -2.81
CA THR A 52 -7.22 19.47 -2.75
C THR A 52 -8.33 19.01 -3.69
N THR A 53 -8.02 18.15 -4.66
CA THR A 53 -9.00 17.63 -5.61
C THR A 53 -9.01 16.10 -5.60
N ALA A 54 -10.15 15.51 -5.98
CA ALA A 54 -10.28 14.07 -6.11
C ALA A 54 -9.34 13.53 -7.19
N ILE A 55 -9.23 14.24 -8.32
CA ILE A 55 -8.32 13.82 -9.40
C ILE A 55 -6.86 13.88 -8.94
N GLY A 56 -6.47 14.92 -8.21
CA GLY A 56 -5.12 15.02 -7.65
C GLY A 56 -4.81 13.91 -6.68
N ALA A 57 -5.78 13.55 -5.84
CA ALA A 57 -5.63 12.45 -4.89
C ALA A 57 -5.41 11.11 -5.62
N ILE A 58 -6.19 10.84 -6.65
CA ILE A 58 -6.06 9.62 -7.45
C ILE A 58 -4.68 9.55 -8.12
N LYS A 59 -4.25 10.65 -8.73
CA LYS A 59 -2.95 10.73 -9.39
C LYS A 59 -1.80 10.50 -8.41
N THR A 60 -1.88 11.07 -7.22
CA THR A 60 -0.87 10.90 -6.18
C THR A 60 -0.83 9.45 -5.71
N ALA A 61 -1.98 8.85 -5.45
CA ALA A 61 -2.06 7.46 -5.01
C ALA A 61 -1.51 6.48 -6.06
N LEU A 62 -1.61 6.83 -7.35
CA LEU A 62 -1.10 6.02 -8.45
C LEU A 62 0.35 6.32 -8.83
N PHE A 63 1.01 7.24 -8.13
CA PHE A 63 2.39 7.64 -8.45
C PHE A 63 2.55 8.13 -9.89
N THR A 64 1.61 8.95 -10.36
CA THR A 64 1.65 9.47 -11.73
C THR A 64 2.75 10.51 -11.95
N ASP A 65 3.16 11.22 -10.90
CA ASP A 65 4.26 12.17 -10.95
C ASP A 65 5.60 11.40 -10.94
N PRO A 66 6.44 11.52 -12.00
CA PRO A 66 7.72 10.82 -12.06
C PRO A 66 8.66 11.13 -10.90
N GLU A 67 8.67 12.36 -10.41
CA GLU A 67 9.51 12.74 -9.27
C GLU A 67 9.06 12.07 -7.98
N HIS A 68 7.76 11.99 -7.76
CA HIS A 68 7.17 11.31 -6.62
C HIS A 68 7.51 9.81 -6.66
N ALA A 69 7.30 9.17 -7.81
CA ALA A 69 7.61 7.76 -8.01
C ALA A 69 9.11 7.50 -7.80
N LYS A 70 9.96 8.37 -8.33
CA LYS A 70 11.42 8.26 -8.20
C LYS A 70 11.86 8.33 -6.75
N GLN A 71 11.30 9.26 -5.96
CA GLN A 71 11.62 9.41 -4.55
C GLN A 71 11.35 8.13 -3.77
N VAL A 72 10.17 7.54 -3.97
CA VAL A 72 9.79 6.30 -3.29
C VAL A 72 10.64 5.13 -3.77
N LYS A 73 10.88 5.05 -5.07
CA LYS A 73 11.70 3.99 -5.67
C LYS A 73 13.13 4.01 -5.11
N GLU A 74 13.74 5.18 -5.03
CA GLU A 74 15.10 5.33 -4.48
C GLU A 74 15.16 4.89 -3.03
N GLU A 75 14.15 5.25 -2.23
CA GLU A 75 14.09 4.84 -0.83
C GLU A 75 13.92 3.32 -0.70
N LEU A 76 13.10 2.71 -1.56
CA LEU A 76 12.96 1.26 -1.60
C LEU A 76 14.27 0.56 -1.94
N GLU A 77 15.01 1.09 -2.90
CA GLU A 77 16.32 0.56 -3.27
C GLU A 77 17.31 0.65 -2.11
N ARG A 78 17.26 1.75 -1.35
CA ARG A 78 18.14 1.96 -0.19
C ARG A 78 17.82 0.98 0.94
N ILE A 79 16.53 0.78 1.23
CA ILE A 79 16.08 -0.11 2.31
C ILE A 79 16.23 -1.57 1.91
N ALA A 80 15.99 -1.89 0.64
CA ALA A 80 15.97 -3.24 0.11
C ALA A 80 15.15 -4.22 0.96
N PRO A 81 13.85 -3.92 1.18
CA PRO A 81 13.01 -4.79 2.01
C PRO A 81 12.79 -6.13 1.35
N ARG A 82 12.62 -7.18 2.15
CA ARG A 82 12.35 -8.52 1.65
C ARG A 82 10.93 -8.66 1.13
N CYS A 83 9.99 -7.97 1.77
CA CYS A 83 8.59 -8.01 1.41
C CYS A 83 7.96 -6.63 1.56
N ILE A 84 7.14 -6.28 0.59
CA ILE A 84 6.40 -5.01 0.54
C ILE A 84 4.91 -5.32 0.48
N LEU A 85 4.12 -4.63 1.30
CA LEU A 85 2.67 -4.69 1.21
C LEU A 85 2.18 -3.43 0.48
N VAL A 86 1.49 -3.61 -0.64
CA VAL A 86 0.93 -2.51 -1.43
C VAL A 86 -0.58 -2.48 -1.24
N LEU A 87 -1.10 -1.34 -0.80
CA LEU A 87 -2.54 -1.14 -0.59
C LEU A 87 -3.15 -0.41 -1.79
N GLY A 88 -4.33 -0.84 -2.18
CA GLY A 88 -5.08 -0.20 -3.25
C GLY A 88 -6.57 -0.48 -3.15
N THR A 89 -7.36 0.27 -3.91
CA THR A 89 -8.82 0.08 -3.96
C THR A 89 -9.22 -1.04 -4.91
N SER A 90 -8.33 -1.40 -5.84
CA SER A 90 -8.56 -2.47 -6.82
C SER A 90 -7.24 -3.13 -7.20
N LYS A 91 -7.34 -4.33 -7.75
CA LYS A 91 -6.20 -5.05 -8.29
C LYS A 91 -5.48 -4.22 -9.36
N GLU A 92 -6.27 -3.59 -10.24
CA GLU A 92 -5.73 -2.75 -11.32
C GLU A 92 -4.91 -1.58 -10.76
N MET A 93 -5.39 -0.93 -9.70
CA MET A 93 -4.65 0.16 -9.06
C MET A 93 -3.30 -0.32 -8.53
N VAL A 94 -3.28 -1.46 -7.84
CA VAL A 94 -2.04 -2.03 -7.31
C VAL A 94 -1.07 -2.36 -8.44
N ASP A 95 -1.55 -2.94 -9.53
CA ASP A 95 -0.72 -3.28 -10.68
C ASP A 95 -0.07 -2.03 -11.28
N ARG A 96 -0.80 -0.94 -11.38
CA ARG A 96 -0.27 0.32 -11.86
C ARG A 96 0.80 0.89 -10.93
N ILE A 97 0.58 0.80 -9.63
CA ILE A 97 1.56 1.25 -8.64
C ILE A 97 2.86 0.47 -8.78
N THR A 98 2.79 -0.85 -8.86
CA THR A 98 3.98 -1.68 -8.96
C THR A 98 4.77 -1.40 -10.23
N VAL A 99 4.08 -1.19 -11.36
CA VAL A 99 4.73 -0.84 -12.63
C VAL A 99 5.47 0.50 -12.51
N ARG A 100 4.82 1.51 -11.95
CA ARG A 100 5.43 2.84 -11.82
C ARG A 100 6.63 2.87 -10.88
N LEU A 101 6.61 2.03 -9.86
CA LEU A 101 7.72 1.93 -8.91
C LEU A 101 8.79 0.93 -9.35
N GLY A 102 8.64 0.32 -10.52
CA GLY A 102 9.60 -0.64 -11.02
C GLY A 102 9.67 -1.93 -10.22
N LEU A 103 8.57 -2.27 -9.56
CA LEU A 103 8.48 -3.48 -8.75
C LEU A 103 7.95 -4.64 -9.58
N SER A 104 8.19 -5.86 -9.10
CA SER A 104 7.62 -7.04 -9.72
C SER A 104 6.11 -7.09 -9.47
N GLN A 105 5.39 -7.89 -10.26
CA GLN A 105 3.97 -8.09 -10.07
C GLN A 105 3.72 -8.73 -8.70
N PRO A 106 2.64 -8.35 -8.00
CA PRO A 106 2.30 -8.99 -6.73
C PRO A 106 2.15 -10.49 -6.88
N GLU A 107 2.74 -11.23 -5.95
CA GLU A 107 2.60 -12.69 -5.95
C GLU A 107 1.28 -13.14 -5.34
N LYS A 108 0.62 -12.27 -4.57
CA LYS A 108 -0.64 -12.57 -3.94
C LYS A 108 -1.48 -11.30 -3.80
N TYR A 109 -2.78 -11.42 -4.08
CA TYR A 109 -3.75 -10.36 -3.91
C TYR A 109 -4.73 -10.79 -2.82
N LEU A 110 -4.81 -10.00 -1.76
CA LEU A 110 -5.72 -10.25 -0.63
C LEU A 110 -6.84 -9.21 -0.68
N ASN A 111 -8.07 -9.67 -0.53
CA ASN A 111 -9.21 -8.76 -0.39
C ASN A 111 -9.40 -8.43 1.08
N ILE A 112 -9.65 -7.17 1.37
CA ILE A 112 -9.84 -6.72 2.75
C ILE A 112 -11.00 -7.45 3.43
N GLU A 113 -12.00 -7.88 2.67
CA GLU A 113 -13.14 -8.62 3.17
C GLU A 113 -12.75 -9.99 3.70
N ASP A 114 -11.66 -10.55 3.19
CA ASP A 114 -11.15 -11.85 3.60
C ASP A 114 -10.16 -11.77 4.76
N VAL A 115 -9.83 -10.54 5.19
CA VAL A 115 -8.91 -10.29 6.29
C VAL A 115 -9.70 -9.74 7.47
N ALA A 116 -10.01 -10.58 8.44
CA ALA A 116 -10.74 -10.18 9.63
C ALA A 116 -9.82 -9.91 10.81
N THR A 117 -10.07 -8.83 11.55
CA THR A 117 -9.38 -8.58 12.81
C THR A 117 -10.04 -9.41 13.92
N PRO A 118 -9.35 -9.67 15.03
CA PRO A 118 -9.96 -10.35 16.17
C PRO A 118 -11.23 -9.65 16.67
N ALA A 119 -11.23 -8.31 16.66
CA ALA A 119 -12.41 -7.55 17.06
C ALA A 119 -13.61 -7.77 16.13
N GLU A 120 -13.35 -7.87 14.82
CA GLU A 120 -14.39 -8.13 13.82
C GLU A 120 -14.95 -9.54 13.96
N ILE A 121 -14.08 -10.51 14.20
CA ILE A 121 -14.50 -11.89 14.43
C ILE A 121 -15.40 -11.96 15.66
N ASN A 122 -15.05 -11.27 16.73
CA ASN A 122 -15.87 -11.22 17.94
C ASN A 122 -17.20 -10.53 17.70
N LYS A 123 -17.25 -9.50 16.87
CA LYS A 123 -18.51 -8.83 16.52
C LYS A 123 -19.41 -9.69 15.66
N ALA A 124 -18.84 -10.53 14.82
CA ALA A 124 -19.61 -11.42 13.96
C ALA A 124 -20.30 -12.54 14.72
N LYS A 125 -19.90 -12.78 15.93
CA LYS A 125 -20.49 -13.76 16.81
C LYS A 125 -21.57 -13.12 17.66
#